data_441a13d13e0dd4c71511dffbd4edd4f2
#
_entry.id   441a13d13e0dd4c71511dffbd4edd4f2
#
_cell.length_a   1.000
_cell.length_b   1.000
_cell.length_c   1.000
_cell.angle_alpha   90.00
_cell.angle_beta   90.00
_cell.angle_gamma   90.00
#
_symmetry.space_group_name_H-M   'P 1'
#
loop_
_entity.id
_entity.type
_entity.pdbx_description
1 polymer ?
#
loop_
_entity_poly.entity_id
_entity_poly.type
_entity_poly.pdbx_seq_one_letter_code
_entity_poly.pdbx_strand_id
1 'polypeptide(L)'
;MKAVVGIFSSPSAADRAATDLANAGLPPGNIRQLTPGSSEREIHSAIPTAETEQSGMGKAIGGVVGFVVGLTAAFGVPAVLQGAIGPWQQTSLIIAAVCGAVGAVIGVLAGGALEARLSTGLPKDEIYFYEEALRRGRSVVFVFASNNRQEEIARRILNRAGADSLDAGDESWRVGLSSAEVHRRSPGRRAS
;
A
#
# COMPACT_ATOMS: atom_id res chain seq x y z
N MET A 1 -8.21 1.04 3.15
CA MET A 1 -8.36 -0.37 3.58
C MET A 1 -6.97 -0.90 3.87
N LYS A 2 -6.81 -1.73 4.88
CA LYS A 2 -5.55 -2.41 5.17
C LYS A 2 -5.69 -3.88 4.83
N ALA A 3 -4.70 -4.45 4.15
CA ALA A 3 -4.67 -5.88 3.86
C ALA A 3 -3.89 -6.60 4.96
N VAL A 4 -4.45 -7.69 5.45
CA VAL A 4 -3.77 -8.65 6.34
C VAL A 4 -3.71 -9.98 5.59
N VAL A 5 -2.52 -10.56 5.51
CA VAL A 5 -2.30 -11.77 4.72
C VAL A 5 -1.79 -12.88 5.62
N GLY A 6 -2.38 -14.07 5.53
CA GLY A 6 -1.91 -15.28 6.22
C GLY A 6 -1.49 -16.34 5.22
N ILE A 7 -0.30 -16.91 5.40
CA ILE A 7 0.22 -18.02 4.60
C ILE A 7 0.08 -19.30 5.41
N PHE A 8 -0.53 -20.33 4.83
CA PHE A 8 -0.82 -21.61 5.47
C PHE A 8 -0.13 -22.76 4.76
N SER A 9 0.33 -23.74 5.52
CA SER A 9 0.96 -24.95 5.01
C SER A 9 -0.02 -25.90 4.32
N SER A 10 -1.35 -25.75 4.53
CA SER A 10 -2.36 -26.59 3.91
C SER A 10 -3.63 -25.82 3.53
N PRO A 11 -4.33 -26.23 2.45
CA PRO A 11 -5.61 -25.66 2.07
C PRO A 11 -6.65 -25.74 3.17
N SER A 12 -6.71 -26.88 3.90
CA SER A 12 -7.69 -27.08 4.97
C SER A 12 -7.48 -26.17 6.18
N ALA A 13 -6.25 -25.71 6.43
CA ALA A 13 -5.99 -24.71 7.46
C ALA A 13 -6.46 -23.32 7.01
N ALA A 14 -6.23 -22.99 5.75
CA ALA A 14 -6.71 -21.75 5.14
C ALA A 14 -8.25 -21.68 5.11
N ASP A 15 -8.94 -22.80 4.78
CA ASP A 15 -10.41 -22.90 4.79
C ASP A 15 -10.99 -22.64 6.18
N ARG A 16 -10.38 -23.22 7.20
CA ARG A 16 -10.77 -23.00 8.60
C ARG A 16 -10.59 -21.55 9.00
N ALA A 17 -9.45 -20.97 8.67
CA ALA A 17 -9.16 -19.56 8.93
C ALA A 17 -10.17 -18.63 8.26
N ALA A 18 -10.50 -18.88 7.00
CA ALA A 18 -11.51 -18.11 6.26
C ALA A 18 -12.90 -18.22 6.89
N THR A 19 -13.28 -19.43 7.35
CA THR A 19 -14.53 -19.66 8.06
C THR A 19 -14.57 -18.94 9.41
N ASP A 20 -13.49 -18.99 10.17
CA ASP A 20 -13.38 -18.31 11.47
C ASP A 20 -13.44 -16.78 11.31
N LEU A 21 -12.85 -16.25 10.26
CA LEU A 21 -12.93 -14.83 9.91
C LEU A 21 -14.37 -14.41 9.59
N ALA A 22 -15.08 -15.20 8.78
CA ALA A 22 -16.48 -14.93 8.46
C ALA A 22 -17.38 -15.01 9.72
N ASN A 23 -17.16 -16.00 10.59
CA ASN A 23 -17.87 -16.16 11.85
C ASN A 23 -17.59 -15.02 12.84
N ALA A 24 -16.42 -14.40 12.76
CA ALA A 24 -16.08 -13.22 13.55
C ALA A 24 -16.69 -11.91 13.02
N GLY A 25 -17.50 -11.98 11.95
CA GLY A 25 -18.24 -10.85 11.40
C GLY A 25 -17.49 -10.04 10.35
N LEU A 26 -16.40 -10.57 9.79
CA LEU A 26 -15.79 -9.95 8.63
C LEU A 26 -16.62 -10.27 7.37
N PRO A 27 -16.92 -9.26 6.52
CA PRO A 27 -17.70 -9.49 5.31
C PRO A 27 -17.01 -10.52 4.40
N PRO A 28 -17.73 -11.53 3.87
CA PRO A 28 -17.15 -12.54 2.98
C PRO A 28 -16.48 -11.94 1.74
N GLY A 29 -16.98 -10.80 1.25
CA GLY A 29 -16.40 -10.06 0.14
C GLY A 29 -14.99 -9.51 0.42
N ASN A 30 -14.64 -9.36 1.69
CA ASN A 30 -13.33 -8.87 2.13
C ASN A 30 -12.33 -9.99 2.41
N ILE A 31 -12.74 -11.25 2.28
CA ILE A 31 -11.89 -12.42 2.48
C ILE A 31 -11.67 -13.06 1.12
N ARG A 32 -10.39 -13.20 0.73
CA ARG A 32 -9.98 -13.88 -0.49
C ARG A 32 -9.01 -14.99 -0.14
N GLN A 33 -9.27 -16.17 -0.67
CA GLN A 33 -8.40 -17.32 -0.48
C GLN A 33 -7.84 -17.74 -1.83
N LEU A 34 -6.54 -17.99 -1.85
CA LEU A 34 -5.83 -18.57 -2.98
C LEU A 34 -5.24 -19.91 -2.55
N THR A 35 -5.44 -20.92 -3.40
CA THR A 35 -4.93 -22.29 -3.18
C THR A 35 -3.85 -22.63 -4.20
N PRO A 36 -3.03 -23.65 -3.93
CA PRO A 36 -2.08 -24.16 -4.92
C PRO A 36 -2.80 -24.51 -6.22
N GLY A 37 -2.33 -23.97 -7.33
CA GLY A 37 -2.96 -24.15 -8.65
C GLY A 37 -3.90 -23.02 -9.07
N SER A 38 -4.13 -21.99 -8.24
CA SER A 38 -4.81 -20.78 -8.68
C SER A 38 -4.06 -20.17 -9.87
N SER A 39 -4.81 -19.78 -10.90
CA SER A 39 -4.24 -19.16 -12.09
C SER A 39 -3.70 -17.76 -11.81
N GLU A 40 -2.72 -17.30 -12.60
CA GLU A 40 -2.20 -15.92 -12.50
C GLU A 40 -3.33 -14.89 -12.56
N ARG A 41 -4.36 -15.10 -13.37
CA ARG A 41 -5.53 -14.22 -13.44
C ARG A 41 -6.32 -14.16 -12.14
N GLU A 42 -6.48 -15.30 -11.45
CA GLU A 42 -7.13 -15.36 -10.14
C GLU A 42 -6.30 -14.64 -9.10
N ILE A 43 -4.98 -14.80 -9.10
CA ILE A 43 -4.07 -14.11 -8.20
C ILE A 43 -4.19 -12.60 -8.41
N HIS A 44 -4.05 -12.12 -9.63
CA HIS A 44 -4.16 -10.70 -9.96
C HIS A 44 -5.57 -10.12 -9.70
N SER A 45 -6.63 -10.91 -9.87
CA SER A 45 -8.00 -10.46 -9.58
C SER A 45 -8.34 -10.44 -8.09
N ALA A 46 -7.70 -11.32 -7.32
CA ALA A 46 -7.91 -11.42 -5.87
C ALA A 46 -7.16 -10.34 -5.08
N ILE A 47 -6.07 -9.82 -5.65
CA ILE A 47 -5.20 -8.85 -4.99
C ILE A 47 -5.40 -7.48 -5.66
N PRO A 48 -6.08 -6.51 -5.00
CA PRO A 48 -6.08 -5.13 -5.48
C PRO A 48 -4.64 -4.60 -5.42
N THR A 49 -4.02 -4.42 -6.56
CA THR A 49 -2.70 -3.81 -6.67
C THR A 49 -2.85 -2.29 -6.55
N ALA A 50 -2.03 -1.68 -5.70
CA ALA A 50 -1.83 -0.25 -5.77
C ALA A 50 -1.09 0.07 -7.08
N GLU A 51 -1.79 0.63 -8.06
CA GLU A 51 -1.20 1.05 -9.35
C GLU A 51 -0.29 2.28 -9.22
N THR A 52 0.14 2.62 -8.02
CA THR A 52 1.09 3.72 -7.81
C THR A 52 2.48 3.26 -8.24
N GLU A 53 2.76 3.37 -9.53
CA GLU A 53 4.09 3.09 -10.10
C GLU A 53 5.20 3.97 -9.50
N GLN A 54 4.86 5.08 -8.83
CA GLN A 54 5.80 5.93 -8.10
C GLN A 54 5.15 6.51 -6.84
N SER A 55 5.58 6.05 -5.67
CA SER A 55 5.28 6.64 -4.37
C SER A 55 5.67 8.13 -4.38
N GLY A 56 4.71 9.02 -4.14
CA GLY A 56 4.96 10.47 -4.11
C GLY A 56 4.54 11.24 -5.37
N MET A 57 4.02 10.57 -6.40
CA MET A 57 3.55 11.26 -7.62
C MET A 57 2.37 12.20 -7.31
N GLY A 58 1.46 11.81 -6.40
CA GLY A 58 0.37 12.68 -5.95
C GLY A 58 0.88 13.95 -5.28
N LYS A 59 1.96 13.85 -4.49
CA LYS A 59 2.63 15.01 -3.87
C LYS A 59 3.28 15.91 -4.92
N ALA A 60 3.97 15.32 -5.90
CA ALA A 60 4.64 16.07 -6.96
C ALA A 60 3.63 16.82 -7.84
N ILE A 61 2.61 16.12 -8.33
CA ILE A 61 1.55 16.71 -9.15
C ILE A 61 0.78 17.76 -8.34
N GLY A 62 0.40 17.44 -7.10
CA GLY A 62 -0.28 18.37 -6.20
C GLY A 62 0.54 19.64 -5.97
N GLY A 63 1.85 19.52 -5.76
CA GLY A 63 2.75 20.64 -5.59
C GLY A 63 2.82 21.56 -6.83
N VAL A 64 2.95 20.98 -8.02
CA VAL A 64 2.97 21.73 -9.28
C VAL A 64 1.64 22.44 -9.53
N VAL A 65 0.54 21.72 -9.39
CA VAL A 65 -0.81 22.31 -9.57
C VAL A 65 -1.05 23.40 -8.53
N GLY A 66 -0.72 23.17 -7.26
CA GLY A 66 -0.87 24.16 -6.20
C GLY A 66 -0.02 25.40 -6.43
N PHE A 67 1.21 25.23 -6.94
CA PHE A 67 2.08 26.35 -7.31
C PHE A 67 1.47 27.21 -8.43
N VAL A 68 0.99 26.57 -9.50
CA VAL A 68 0.33 27.28 -10.63
C VAL A 68 -0.92 28.01 -10.16
N VAL A 69 -1.76 27.38 -9.34
CA VAL A 69 -2.96 28.00 -8.77
C VAL A 69 -2.59 29.17 -7.85
N GLY A 70 -1.56 29.02 -7.03
CA GLY A 70 -1.06 30.11 -6.18
C GLY A 70 -0.57 31.31 -6.96
N LEU A 71 0.19 31.06 -8.06
CA LEU A 71 0.63 32.12 -8.97
C LEU A 71 -0.55 32.82 -9.66
N THR A 72 -1.50 32.06 -10.20
CA THR A 72 -2.67 32.64 -10.88
C THR A 72 -3.55 33.46 -9.93
N ALA A 73 -3.70 33.04 -8.67
CA ALA A 73 -4.37 33.82 -7.64
C ALA A 73 -3.63 35.12 -7.32
N ALA A 74 -2.29 35.07 -7.25
CA ALA A 74 -1.47 36.23 -6.98
C ALA A 74 -1.55 37.32 -8.08
N PHE A 75 -1.73 36.92 -9.33
CA PHE A 75 -1.87 37.87 -10.46
C PHE A 75 -3.34 38.21 -10.77
N GLY A 76 -4.24 37.25 -10.61
CA GLY A 76 -5.68 37.42 -10.93
C GLY A 76 -6.41 38.29 -9.96
N VAL A 77 -6.18 38.13 -8.66
CA VAL A 77 -6.86 38.92 -7.61
C VAL A 77 -6.48 40.43 -7.69
N PRO A 78 -5.19 40.79 -7.78
CA PRO A 78 -4.81 42.17 -8.00
C PRO A 78 -5.35 42.75 -9.30
N ALA A 79 -5.39 42.01 -10.40
CA ALA A 79 -5.90 42.49 -11.69
C ALA A 79 -7.37 42.87 -11.62
N VAL A 80 -8.18 42.13 -10.86
CA VAL A 80 -9.58 42.43 -10.63
C VAL A 80 -9.76 43.66 -9.69
N LEU A 81 -8.85 43.79 -8.72
CA LEU A 81 -8.89 44.87 -7.73
C LEU A 81 -8.18 46.15 -8.21
N GLN A 82 -7.31 46.10 -9.20
CA GLN A 82 -6.56 47.26 -9.73
C GLN A 82 -7.41 48.31 -10.41
N GLY A 83 -8.68 48.01 -10.69
CA GLY A 83 -9.65 49.10 -10.98
C GLY A 83 -9.84 50.09 -9.83
N ALA A 84 -9.33 49.82 -8.63
CA ALA A 84 -9.52 50.61 -7.42
C ALA A 84 -8.24 51.17 -6.77
N ILE A 85 -7.02 50.65 -7.06
CA ILE A 85 -5.81 51.01 -6.26
C ILE A 85 -4.55 50.97 -7.13
N GLY A 86 -3.85 52.10 -7.30
CA GLY A 86 -2.68 52.38 -8.14
C GLY A 86 -1.46 51.45 -8.13
N PRO A 87 -0.25 51.88 -8.64
CA PRO A 87 0.78 51.01 -9.23
C PRO A 87 1.55 50.19 -8.19
N TRP A 88 1.33 48.85 -8.20
CA TRP A 88 1.94 47.86 -7.29
C TRP A 88 3.03 47.02 -7.96
N GLN A 89 3.77 47.55 -8.90
CA GLN A 89 4.64 46.75 -9.78
C GLN A 89 5.80 45.98 -9.09
N GLN A 90 6.35 46.51 -7.99
CA GLN A 90 7.47 45.83 -7.31
C GLN A 90 7.01 44.85 -6.19
N THR A 91 5.87 45.13 -5.57
CA THR A 91 5.30 44.26 -4.54
C THR A 91 4.70 42.98 -5.11
N SER A 92 4.32 42.99 -6.39
CA SER A 92 3.69 41.86 -7.09
C SER A 92 4.54 40.61 -7.17
N LEU A 93 5.87 40.74 -7.38
CA LEU A 93 6.76 39.57 -7.52
C LEU A 93 6.96 38.83 -6.19
N ILE A 94 7.09 39.57 -5.09
CA ILE A 94 7.25 38.98 -3.76
C ILE A 94 5.95 38.28 -3.36
N ILE A 95 4.80 38.95 -3.56
CA ILE A 95 3.49 38.37 -3.28
C ILE A 95 3.25 37.13 -4.14
N ALA A 96 3.58 37.18 -5.42
CA ALA A 96 3.46 36.02 -6.33
C ALA A 96 4.33 34.85 -5.88
N ALA A 97 5.56 35.10 -5.47
CA ALA A 97 6.46 34.06 -4.96
C ALA A 97 5.93 33.43 -3.67
N VAL A 98 5.41 34.26 -2.75
CA VAL A 98 4.82 33.76 -1.49
C VAL A 98 3.54 32.95 -1.76
N CYS A 99 2.63 33.46 -2.58
CA CYS A 99 1.38 32.75 -2.94
C CYS A 99 1.67 31.46 -3.70
N GLY A 100 2.65 31.47 -4.61
CA GLY A 100 3.10 30.27 -5.30
C GLY A 100 3.66 29.23 -4.33
N ALA A 101 4.53 29.63 -3.41
CA ALA A 101 5.08 28.74 -2.39
C ALA A 101 4.03 28.15 -1.45
N VAL A 102 3.10 28.98 -0.96
CA VAL A 102 1.97 28.53 -0.12
C VAL A 102 1.08 27.59 -0.90
N GLY A 103 0.75 27.92 -2.15
CA GLY A 103 -0.03 27.06 -3.04
C GLY A 103 0.63 25.72 -3.26
N ALA A 104 1.96 25.68 -3.48
CA ALA A 104 2.72 24.46 -3.63
C ALA A 104 2.64 23.58 -2.36
N VAL A 105 2.83 24.14 -1.17
CA VAL A 105 2.75 23.42 0.10
C VAL A 105 1.34 22.80 0.30
N ILE A 106 0.30 23.58 0.10
CA ILE A 106 -1.10 23.11 0.18
C ILE A 106 -1.33 21.99 -0.84
N GLY A 107 -0.83 22.16 -2.07
CA GLY A 107 -0.96 21.19 -3.14
C GLY A 107 -0.24 19.88 -2.82
N VAL A 108 0.97 19.92 -2.26
CA VAL A 108 1.71 18.72 -1.80
C VAL A 108 0.94 17.98 -0.70
N LEU A 109 0.39 18.72 0.27
CA LEU A 109 -0.38 18.11 1.37
C LEU A 109 -1.69 17.48 0.86
N ALA A 110 -2.43 18.20 0.03
CA ALA A 110 -3.68 17.70 -0.56
C ALA A 110 -3.44 16.51 -1.50
N GLY A 111 -2.44 16.62 -2.38
CA GLY A 111 -2.06 15.55 -3.30
C GLY A 111 -1.58 14.30 -2.57
N GLY A 112 -0.78 14.47 -1.51
CA GLY A 112 -0.33 13.35 -0.66
C GLY A 112 -1.47 12.70 0.11
N ALA A 113 -2.43 13.48 0.62
CA ALA A 113 -3.61 12.94 1.31
C ALA A 113 -4.54 12.18 0.34
N LEU A 114 -4.68 12.68 -0.89
CA LEU A 114 -5.45 11.99 -1.94
C LEU A 114 -4.77 10.69 -2.36
N GLU A 115 -3.45 10.74 -2.60
CA GLU A 115 -2.63 9.56 -2.89
C GLU A 115 -2.79 8.50 -1.79
N ALA A 116 -2.66 8.88 -0.50
CA ALA A 116 -2.82 7.96 0.62
C ALA A 116 -4.23 7.33 0.72
N ARG A 117 -5.25 8.00 0.21
CA ARG A 117 -6.63 7.46 0.15
C ARG A 117 -6.85 6.55 -1.06
N LEU A 118 -6.18 6.82 -2.17
CA LEU A 118 -6.30 6.06 -3.42
C LEU A 118 -5.36 4.85 -3.45
N SER A 119 -4.22 4.91 -2.75
CA SER A 119 -3.27 3.81 -2.61
C SER A 119 -3.82 2.74 -1.67
N THR A 120 -4.88 2.06 -2.11
CA THR A 120 -5.55 0.99 -1.37
C THR A 120 -5.20 -0.34 -2.01
N GLY A 121 -3.97 -0.82 -1.84
CA GLY A 121 -3.55 -2.11 -2.41
C GLY A 121 -2.23 -2.58 -1.82
N LEU A 122 -1.88 -3.82 -2.08
CA LEU A 122 -0.58 -4.40 -1.74
C LEU A 122 0.49 -3.88 -2.71
N PRO A 123 1.73 -3.62 -2.24
CA PRO A 123 2.85 -3.32 -3.12
C PRO A 123 3.05 -4.44 -4.14
N LYS A 124 3.38 -4.09 -5.39
CA LYS A 124 3.61 -5.09 -6.46
C LYS A 124 4.71 -6.10 -6.10
N ASP A 125 5.71 -5.65 -5.37
CA ASP A 125 6.82 -6.49 -4.94
C ASP A 125 6.40 -7.63 -3.99
N GLU A 126 5.30 -7.47 -3.26
CA GLU A 126 4.77 -8.51 -2.37
C GLU A 126 4.06 -9.63 -3.12
N ILE A 127 3.53 -9.38 -4.32
CA ILE A 127 2.79 -10.37 -5.11
C ILE A 127 3.68 -11.56 -5.45
N TYR A 128 4.94 -11.32 -5.80
CA TYR A 128 5.89 -12.38 -6.11
C TYR A 128 6.11 -13.36 -4.95
N PHE A 129 6.03 -12.87 -3.70
CA PHE A 129 6.15 -13.73 -2.53
C PHE A 129 4.95 -14.65 -2.36
N TYR A 130 3.75 -14.16 -2.67
CA TYR A 130 2.53 -14.97 -2.58
C TYR A 130 2.45 -15.99 -3.72
N GLU A 131 2.87 -15.61 -4.94
CA GLU A 131 3.00 -16.55 -6.06
C GLU A 131 3.98 -17.68 -5.73
N GLU A 132 5.13 -17.36 -5.16
CA GLU A 132 6.11 -18.36 -4.75
C GLU A 132 5.58 -19.27 -3.63
N ALA A 133 4.83 -18.72 -2.67
CA ALA A 133 4.16 -19.53 -1.65
C ALA A 133 3.17 -20.52 -2.27
N LEU A 134 2.35 -20.08 -3.22
CA LEU A 134 1.38 -20.91 -3.94
C LEU A 134 2.08 -21.99 -4.79
N ARG A 135 3.17 -21.64 -5.47
CA ARG A 135 4.01 -22.62 -6.23
C ARG A 135 4.60 -23.70 -5.33
N ARG A 136 4.88 -23.37 -4.07
CA ARG A 136 5.37 -24.32 -3.06
C ARG A 136 4.25 -25.14 -2.40
N GLY A 137 3.02 -25.08 -2.92
CA GLY A 137 1.90 -25.84 -2.41
C GLY A 137 1.25 -25.26 -1.16
N ARG A 138 1.54 -24.00 -0.82
CA ARG A 138 0.94 -23.27 0.30
C ARG A 138 -0.35 -22.57 -0.13
N SER A 139 -1.21 -22.26 0.83
CA SER A 139 -2.43 -21.49 0.62
C SER A 139 -2.31 -20.13 1.27
N VAL A 140 -2.91 -19.11 0.66
CA VAL A 140 -2.84 -17.73 1.12
C VAL A 140 -4.25 -17.20 1.36
N VAL A 141 -4.48 -16.57 2.50
CA VAL A 141 -5.73 -15.90 2.85
C VAL A 141 -5.48 -14.41 2.98
N PHE A 142 -6.15 -13.62 2.16
CA PHE A 142 -6.15 -12.16 2.19
C PHE A 142 -7.40 -11.67 2.91
N VAL A 143 -7.23 -10.71 3.80
CA VAL A 143 -8.30 -10.05 4.53
C VAL A 143 -8.20 -8.54 4.34
N PHE A 144 -9.20 -7.94 3.71
CA PHE A 144 -9.25 -6.49 3.51
C PHE A 144 -10.03 -5.83 4.65
N ALA A 145 -9.29 -5.36 5.65
CA ALA A 145 -9.87 -4.70 6.82
C ALA A 145 -10.25 -3.25 6.50
N SER A 146 -11.50 -2.87 6.80
CA SER A 146 -12.00 -1.51 6.62
C SER A 146 -11.61 -0.57 7.76
N ASN A 147 -11.23 -1.11 8.92
CA ASN A 147 -10.83 -0.36 10.10
C ASN A 147 -9.81 -1.14 10.94
N ASN A 148 -9.16 -0.44 11.89
CA ASN A 148 -8.13 -1.03 12.75
C ASN A 148 -8.65 -2.20 13.61
N ARG A 149 -9.93 -2.16 14.01
CA ARG A 149 -10.54 -3.25 14.79
C ARG A 149 -10.65 -4.54 13.98
N GLN A 150 -11.07 -4.43 12.72
CA GLN A 150 -11.12 -5.59 11.82
C GLN A 150 -9.72 -6.13 11.51
N GLU A 151 -8.74 -5.24 11.34
CA GLU A 151 -7.33 -5.63 11.16
C GLU A 151 -6.84 -6.46 12.35
N GLU A 152 -7.07 -5.99 13.58
CA GLU A 152 -6.63 -6.69 14.79
C GLU A 152 -7.34 -8.05 14.96
N ILE A 153 -8.64 -8.11 14.67
CA ILE A 153 -9.41 -9.37 14.68
C ILE A 153 -8.83 -10.34 13.65
N ALA A 154 -8.58 -9.87 12.43
CA ALA A 154 -8.03 -10.68 11.36
C ALA A 154 -6.64 -11.24 11.72
N ARG A 155 -5.72 -10.41 12.21
CA ARG A 155 -4.40 -10.83 12.67
C ARG A 155 -4.49 -11.90 13.76
N ARG A 156 -5.37 -11.72 14.73
CA ARG A 156 -5.55 -12.66 15.85
C ARG A 156 -6.09 -14.01 15.38
N ILE A 157 -7.05 -14.01 14.45
CA ILE A 157 -7.65 -15.25 13.92
C ILE A 157 -6.63 -15.99 13.05
N LEU A 158 -5.97 -15.30 12.12
CA LEU A 158 -4.96 -15.92 11.25
C LEU A 158 -3.82 -16.53 12.06
N ASN A 159 -3.30 -15.83 13.08
CA ASN A 159 -2.30 -16.37 14.00
C ASN A 159 -2.79 -17.62 14.73
N ARG A 160 -4.02 -17.58 15.28
CA ARG A 160 -4.60 -18.72 15.99
C ARG A 160 -4.84 -19.91 15.08
N ALA A 161 -5.18 -19.66 13.82
CA ALA A 161 -5.36 -20.70 12.81
C ALA A 161 -4.03 -21.31 12.32
N GLY A 162 -2.89 -20.82 12.80
CA GLY A 162 -1.56 -21.34 12.47
C GLY A 162 -1.03 -20.81 11.14
N ALA A 163 -1.24 -19.53 10.84
CA ALA A 163 -0.53 -18.92 9.73
C ALA A 163 0.97 -18.92 10.00
N ASP A 164 1.75 -19.40 9.03
CA ASP A 164 3.22 -19.49 9.12
C ASP A 164 3.87 -18.09 9.04
N SER A 165 3.19 -17.14 8.40
CA SER A 165 3.58 -15.74 8.30
C SER A 165 2.34 -14.86 8.23
N LEU A 166 2.41 -13.71 8.87
CA LEU A 166 1.44 -12.62 8.74
C LEU A 166 2.16 -11.45 8.11
N ASP A 167 1.74 -11.09 6.90
CA ASP A 167 2.33 -10.08 6.04
C ASP A 167 3.72 -10.47 5.45
N ALA A 168 3.90 -10.22 4.17
CA ALA A 168 5.18 -10.43 3.48
C ALA A 168 6.31 -9.51 3.98
N GLY A 169 5.94 -8.46 4.72
CA GLY A 169 6.86 -7.50 5.32
C GLY A 169 7.47 -7.94 6.65
N ASP A 170 7.02 -9.06 7.23
CA ASP A 170 7.58 -9.55 8.48
C ASP A 170 8.98 -10.15 8.24
N GLU A 171 9.98 -9.54 8.85
CA GLU A 171 11.41 -9.81 8.66
C GLU A 171 11.80 -11.26 9.03
N SER A 172 10.99 -11.91 9.86
CA SER A 172 11.18 -13.30 10.30
C SER A 172 11.17 -14.31 9.16
N TRP A 173 10.40 -14.06 8.12
CA TRP A 173 10.32 -14.87 6.92
C TRP A 173 11.55 -14.70 6.02
N ARG A 174 12.11 -13.50 5.91
CA ARG A 174 13.34 -13.22 5.18
C ARG A 174 14.55 -13.92 5.82
N VAL A 175 14.59 -13.95 7.14
CA VAL A 175 15.62 -14.66 7.91
C VAL A 175 15.55 -16.19 7.66
N GLY A 176 14.33 -16.75 7.55
CA GLY A 176 14.14 -18.17 7.20
C GLY A 176 14.67 -18.54 5.81
N LEU A 177 14.54 -17.65 4.82
CA LEU A 177 15.09 -17.85 3.48
C LEU A 177 16.62 -17.76 3.47
N SER A 178 17.21 -16.80 4.16
CA SER A 178 18.67 -16.66 4.25
C SER A 178 19.30 -17.84 4.98
N SER A 179 18.64 -18.36 6.02
CA SER A 179 19.10 -19.55 6.76
C SER A 179 19.02 -20.83 5.91
N ALA A 180 17.98 -20.98 5.10
CA ALA A 180 17.85 -22.12 4.17
C ALA A 180 18.87 -22.06 3.03
N GLU A 181 19.24 -20.87 2.58
CA GLU A 181 20.22 -20.66 1.53
C GLU A 181 21.67 -20.87 2.06
N VAL A 182 21.95 -20.45 3.28
CA VAL A 182 23.23 -20.73 3.97
C VAL A 182 23.41 -22.23 4.19
N HIS A 183 22.36 -22.96 4.58
CA HIS A 183 22.44 -24.42 4.76
C HIS A 183 22.66 -25.16 3.42
N ARG A 184 22.16 -24.63 2.31
CA ARG A 184 22.32 -25.22 0.97
C ARG A 184 23.69 -24.93 0.38
N ARG A 185 24.40 -23.87 0.80
CA ARG A 185 25.75 -23.51 0.38
C ARG A 185 26.88 -24.17 1.18
N SER A 186 26.56 -24.97 2.20
CA SER A 186 27.55 -25.74 2.95
C SER A 186 27.47 -27.24 2.68
N PRO A 187 27.78 -27.75 1.46
CA PRO A 187 28.00 -29.16 1.27
C PRO A 187 29.44 -29.48 1.66
N GLY A 188 29.60 -30.07 2.85
CA GLY A 188 30.68 -31.02 3.06
C GLY A 188 32.12 -30.52 3.02
N ARG A 189 32.55 -29.81 4.05
CA ARG A 189 33.95 -29.92 4.47
C ARG A 189 34.04 -31.09 5.44
N ARG A 190 34.09 -32.34 4.92
CA ARG A 190 34.57 -33.46 5.69
C ARG A 190 36.11 -33.39 5.67
N ALA A 191 36.66 -33.37 6.89
CA ALA A 191 38.08 -33.49 7.18
C ALA A 191 38.61 -34.84 6.69
N SER A 192 39.72 -34.79 6.04
CA SER A 192 40.71 -35.87 5.97
C SER A 192 41.76 -35.63 7.05
#